data_45116eb60424fd9c7a8fc26cf4bb8f13
#
_entry.id   45116eb60424fd9c7a8fc26cf4bb8f13
#
_cell.length_a   1.000
_cell.length_b   1.000
_cell.length_c   1.000
_cell.angle_alpha   90.00
_cell.angle_beta   90.00
_cell.angle_gamma   90.00
#
_symmetry.space_group_name_H-M   'P 1'
#
loop_
_entity.id
_entity.type
_entity.pdbx_description
1 polymer ?
#
loop_
_entity_poly.entity_id
_entity_poly.type
_entity_poly.pdbx_seq_one_letter_code
_entity_poly.pdbx_strand_id
1 'polypeptide(L)'
;MGLDPGYAHGCKVAGIDGTGKVLDTTVVYPTYGERQKREAIAKLTALCKKHGVAHIAIGNGTASRETEQMTVEMLRGLPGVSYMIVNEAGASVYSAGKLAAEEFPDYDVNLRSAISIARRLQDPLAELVKIDPKAIGVGQYQHDMPQKRLDEALCGVVEDCVNAVGVDLNTASASLLGYVSGLNGTTAKTIVAYREANGAFPDRKRLLKVPKLGPKAYEQCAGFLRVPESKNVLDNTGVHPESYGAAEKLLALCGCGDEDVRRGAVDGLMRKVQAMGEAKVAEEIGVGVPTLRDVVKELMKPGRDLRSDLPAPILRTDVLDMKDLKPGMVLTGTVRNVIDFGVFVDIGVHQDGLVHISQVCSRFIKHPSEVVAVGDIVKVLVLDVDEKKHRISLSMKQVKE
;
A
#
# COMPACT_ATOMS: atom_id res chain seq x y z
N MET A 1 10.25 -8.80 7.27
CA MET A 1 9.85 -9.97 8.11
C MET A 1 8.45 -9.73 8.63
N GLY A 2 7.56 -10.73 8.59
CA GLY A 2 6.20 -10.67 9.15
C GLY A 2 6.11 -11.45 10.45
N LEU A 3 5.45 -10.88 11.44
CA LEU A 3 5.13 -11.48 12.71
C LEU A 3 3.60 -11.57 12.83
N ASP A 4 3.07 -12.77 12.98
CA ASP A 4 1.66 -13.04 13.28
C ASP A 4 1.53 -13.42 14.75
N PRO A 5 1.15 -12.47 15.63
CA PRO A 5 1.14 -12.67 17.07
C PRO A 5 0.10 -13.69 17.53
N GLY A 6 0.36 -14.41 18.62
CA GLY A 6 -0.61 -15.32 19.21
C GLY A 6 -0.15 -15.85 20.56
N TYR A 7 -1.11 -16.01 21.50
CA TYR A 7 -0.80 -16.59 22.83
C TYR A 7 -0.64 -18.11 22.76
N ALA A 8 -1.68 -18.84 22.37
CA ALA A 8 -1.73 -20.31 22.52
C ALA A 8 -0.77 -21.06 21.58
N HIS A 9 -0.52 -20.56 20.39
CA HIS A 9 0.29 -21.23 19.36
C HIS A 9 1.57 -20.47 19.01
N GLY A 10 1.96 -19.52 19.85
CA GLY A 10 3.13 -18.68 19.65
C GLY A 10 2.97 -17.68 18.51
N CYS A 11 3.98 -16.86 18.32
CA CYS A 11 4.09 -15.91 17.22
C CYS A 11 4.72 -16.58 16.00
N LYS A 12 4.01 -16.60 14.87
CA LYS A 12 4.51 -17.15 13.61
C LYS A 12 5.31 -16.08 12.89
N VAL A 13 6.38 -16.50 12.26
CA VAL A 13 7.37 -15.61 11.67
C VAL A 13 7.66 -16.06 10.26
N ALA A 14 7.66 -15.10 9.32
CA ALA A 14 8.06 -15.31 7.95
C ALA A 14 9.01 -14.20 7.47
N GLY A 15 10.19 -14.58 7.00
CA GLY A 15 11.11 -13.71 6.28
C GLY A 15 10.82 -13.76 4.79
N ILE A 16 10.70 -12.61 4.15
CA ILE A 16 10.53 -12.49 2.69
C ILE A 16 11.61 -11.59 2.10
N ASP A 17 11.93 -11.81 0.82
CA ASP A 17 12.82 -10.92 0.07
C ASP A 17 12.06 -9.73 -0.55
N GLY A 18 12.78 -8.91 -1.31
CA GLY A 18 12.21 -7.74 -2.00
C GLY A 18 11.13 -8.07 -3.05
N THR A 19 11.04 -9.33 -3.49
CA THR A 19 10.02 -9.81 -4.44
C THR A 19 8.82 -10.47 -3.75
N GLY A 20 8.84 -10.56 -2.41
CA GLY A 20 7.82 -11.26 -1.63
C GLY A 20 8.00 -12.79 -1.56
N LYS A 21 9.13 -13.33 -2.04
CA LYS A 21 9.49 -14.75 -1.92
C LYS A 21 9.85 -15.08 -0.49
N VAL A 22 9.34 -16.19 0.03
CA VAL A 22 9.64 -16.66 1.38
C VAL A 22 11.08 -17.18 1.43
N LEU A 23 11.87 -16.66 2.37
CA LEU A 23 13.26 -17.04 2.61
C LEU A 23 13.39 -18.00 3.79
N ASP A 24 12.61 -17.76 4.86
CA ASP A 24 12.67 -18.54 6.08
C ASP A 24 11.40 -18.40 6.88
N THR A 25 11.04 -19.41 7.67
CA THR A 25 9.89 -19.38 8.56
C THR A 25 10.22 -19.98 9.90
N THR A 26 9.54 -19.51 10.95
CA THR A 26 9.70 -20.08 12.29
C THR A 26 8.51 -19.74 13.18
N VAL A 27 8.48 -20.36 14.37
CA VAL A 27 7.57 -19.99 15.45
C VAL A 27 8.40 -19.64 16.69
N VAL A 28 7.99 -18.60 17.40
CA VAL A 28 8.58 -18.15 18.66
C VAL A 28 7.49 -17.92 19.70
N TYR A 29 7.85 -17.97 20.98
CA TYR A 29 6.90 -17.93 22.10
C TYR A 29 7.23 -16.78 23.07
N PRO A 30 7.05 -15.51 22.67
CA PRO A 30 7.46 -14.36 23.48
C PRO A 30 6.65 -14.21 24.77
N THR A 31 5.45 -14.79 24.84
CA THR A 31 4.50 -14.67 25.95
C THR A 31 4.60 -15.77 27.00
N TYR A 32 5.48 -16.76 26.81
CA TYR A 32 5.62 -17.93 27.68
C TYR A 32 6.68 -17.76 28.78
N GLY A 33 7.04 -16.53 29.13
CA GLY A 33 7.98 -16.15 30.18
C GLY A 33 9.32 -15.65 29.65
N GLU A 34 10.14 -15.10 30.55
CA GLU A 34 11.37 -14.39 30.20
C GLU A 34 12.43 -15.26 29.49
N ARG A 35 12.47 -16.54 29.78
CA ARG A 35 13.38 -17.46 29.08
C ARG A 35 13.03 -17.59 27.62
N GLN A 36 11.76 -17.90 27.32
CA GLN A 36 11.25 -18.05 25.95
C GLN A 36 11.32 -16.75 25.17
N LYS A 37 11.08 -15.61 25.84
CA LYS A 37 11.24 -14.29 25.23
C LYS A 37 12.69 -14.05 24.79
N ARG A 38 13.69 -14.38 25.63
CA ARG A 38 15.11 -14.25 25.25
C ARG A 38 15.50 -15.19 24.11
N GLU A 39 15.00 -16.45 24.13
CA GLU A 39 15.21 -17.40 23.04
C GLU A 39 14.60 -16.88 21.73
N ALA A 40 13.39 -16.26 21.79
CA ALA A 40 12.74 -15.64 20.65
C ALA A 40 13.58 -14.47 20.10
N ILE A 41 14.04 -13.56 20.94
CA ILE A 41 14.90 -12.43 20.57
C ILE A 41 16.18 -12.94 19.88
N ALA A 42 16.86 -13.91 20.47
CA ALA A 42 18.08 -14.45 19.88
C ALA A 42 17.85 -15.06 18.50
N LYS A 43 16.77 -15.85 18.35
CA LYS A 43 16.39 -16.51 17.10
C LYS A 43 16.02 -15.50 16.01
N LEU A 44 15.19 -14.52 16.33
CA LEU A 44 14.79 -13.48 15.38
C LEU A 44 15.95 -12.56 15.00
N THR A 45 16.83 -12.21 15.94
CA THR A 45 18.06 -11.46 15.66
C THR A 45 18.94 -12.20 14.67
N ALA A 46 19.11 -13.50 14.81
CA ALA A 46 19.89 -14.32 13.88
C ALA A 46 19.26 -14.33 12.49
N LEU A 47 17.93 -14.45 12.38
CA LEU A 47 17.20 -14.40 11.12
C LEU A 47 17.32 -13.02 10.45
N CYS A 48 17.19 -11.94 11.21
CA CYS A 48 17.37 -10.57 10.69
C CYS A 48 18.76 -10.37 10.10
N LYS A 49 19.81 -10.81 10.79
CA LYS A 49 21.18 -10.72 10.31
C LYS A 49 21.44 -11.62 9.11
N LYS A 50 20.93 -12.84 9.12
CA LYS A 50 21.09 -13.82 8.03
C LYS A 50 20.52 -13.31 6.71
N HIS A 51 19.36 -12.66 6.73
CA HIS A 51 18.61 -12.26 5.55
C HIS A 51 18.66 -10.74 5.27
N GLY A 52 19.40 -9.97 6.06
CA GLY A 52 19.46 -8.50 5.88
C GLY A 52 18.10 -7.81 6.03
N VAL A 53 17.29 -8.24 7.02
CA VAL A 53 15.95 -7.67 7.22
C VAL A 53 16.03 -6.20 7.57
N ALA A 54 15.36 -5.35 6.78
CA ALA A 54 15.28 -3.91 7.01
C ALA A 54 14.00 -3.53 7.80
N HIS A 55 12.90 -4.25 7.56
CA HIS A 55 11.60 -3.90 8.15
C HIS A 55 10.89 -5.13 8.74
N ILE A 56 10.18 -4.91 9.85
CA ILE A 56 9.37 -5.92 10.53
C ILE A 56 7.92 -5.47 10.54
N ALA A 57 7.03 -6.29 9.98
CA ALA A 57 5.58 -6.10 10.03
C ALA A 57 5.01 -6.94 11.18
N ILE A 58 4.28 -6.34 12.09
CA ILE A 58 3.65 -7.01 13.22
C ILE A 58 2.13 -6.91 13.05
N GLY A 59 1.43 -8.04 13.02
CA GLY A 59 -0.03 -8.06 12.99
C GLY A 59 -0.64 -7.39 14.23
N ASN A 60 -1.77 -6.73 14.07
CA ASN A 60 -2.42 -5.96 15.14
C ASN A 60 -3.44 -6.78 15.97
N GLY A 61 -3.43 -8.10 15.86
CA GLY A 61 -4.33 -8.99 16.60
C GLY A 61 -3.90 -9.30 18.03
N THR A 62 -4.33 -10.46 18.49
CA THR A 62 -4.07 -10.94 19.85
C THR A 62 -2.58 -11.10 20.10
N ALA A 63 -2.08 -10.66 21.28
CA ALA A 63 -0.65 -10.64 21.67
C ALA A 63 0.25 -9.71 20.83
N SER A 64 -0.33 -8.75 20.08
CA SER A 64 0.42 -7.77 19.31
C SER A 64 1.32 -6.91 20.19
N ARG A 65 0.83 -6.48 21.35
CA ARG A 65 1.58 -5.65 22.30
C ARG A 65 2.84 -6.32 22.84
N GLU A 66 2.72 -7.57 23.29
CA GLU A 66 3.84 -8.34 23.81
C GLU A 66 4.87 -8.63 22.71
N THR A 67 4.39 -8.90 21.49
CA THR A 67 5.25 -9.09 20.33
C THR A 67 5.96 -7.81 19.95
N GLU A 68 5.29 -6.66 20.03
CA GLU A 68 5.88 -5.34 19.79
C GLU A 68 6.97 -5.04 20.83
N GLN A 69 6.69 -5.22 22.13
CA GLN A 69 7.67 -5.02 23.21
C GLN A 69 8.91 -5.90 23.02
N MET A 70 8.71 -7.18 22.69
CA MET A 70 9.82 -8.09 22.36
C MET A 70 10.63 -7.58 21.17
N THR A 71 9.95 -7.11 20.12
CA THR A 71 10.59 -6.60 18.89
C THR A 71 11.42 -5.37 19.20
N VAL A 72 10.92 -4.42 19.98
CA VAL A 72 11.69 -3.21 20.38
C VAL A 72 12.92 -3.58 21.19
N GLU A 73 12.80 -4.52 22.12
CA GLU A 73 13.96 -5.01 22.89
C GLU A 73 15.02 -5.63 21.95
N MET A 74 14.58 -6.38 20.94
CA MET A 74 15.46 -6.95 19.92
C MET A 74 16.13 -5.89 19.06
N LEU A 75 15.41 -4.82 18.67
CA LEU A 75 15.90 -3.75 17.82
C LEU A 75 17.04 -2.93 18.43
N ARG A 76 17.20 -2.92 19.76
CA ARG A 76 18.36 -2.31 20.43
C ARG A 76 19.68 -2.91 19.96
N GLY A 77 19.67 -4.17 19.52
CA GLY A 77 20.84 -4.88 18.96
C GLY A 77 20.91 -4.92 17.43
N LEU A 78 20.00 -4.25 16.72
CA LEU A 78 19.85 -4.28 15.27
C LEU A 78 19.70 -2.87 14.67
N PRO A 79 20.77 -2.06 14.64
CA PRO A 79 20.71 -0.72 14.08
C PRO A 79 20.30 -0.78 12.60
N GLY A 80 19.41 0.13 12.17
CA GLY A 80 18.92 0.20 10.80
C GLY A 80 17.69 -0.68 10.52
N VAL A 81 17.22 -1.48 11.48
CA VAL A 81 15.97 -2.21 11.36
C VAL A 81 14.85 -1.41 12.03
N SER A 82 13.70 -1.33 11.37
CA SER A 82 12.49 -0.67 11.88
C SER A 82 11.29 -1.61 11.85
N TYR A 83 10.22 -1.26 12.56
CA TYR A 83 9.00 -2.04 12.55
C TYR A 83 7.76 -1.17 12.32
N MET A 84 6.67 -1.82 11.96
CA MET A 84 5.35 -1.24 11.84
C MET A 84 4.29 -2.24 12.28
N ILE A 85 3.26 -1.74 12.96
CA ILE A 85 2.04 -2.52 13.22
C ILE A 85 1.18 -2.50 11.94
N VAL A 86 0.84 -3.68 11.45
CA VAL A 86 0.09 -3.88 10.21
C VAL A 86 -1.29 -4.44 10.54
N ASN A 87 -2.32 -3.88 9.91
CA ASN A 87 -3.67 -4.42 10.05
C ASN A 87 -3.73 -5.83 9.44
N GLU A 88 -4.07 -6.84 10.25
CA GLU A 88 -4.16 -8.25 9.86
C GLU A 88 -5.58 -8.68 9.45
N ALA A 89 -6.57 -7.77 9.42
CA ALA A 89 -7.93 -8.11 9.06
C ALA A 89 -8.00 -8.94 7.78
N GLY A 90 -8.76 -10.03 7.79
CA GLY A 90 -8.87 -10.97 6.69
C GLY A 90 -7.66 -11.87 6.43
N ALA A 91 -6.52 -11.73 7.13
CA ALA A 91 -5.34 -12.58 6.92
C ALA A 91 -5.63 -14.05 7.21
N SER A 92 -6.41 -14.35 8.24
CA SER A 92 -6.84 -15.73 8.58
C SER A 92 -7.78 -16.31 7.52
N VAL A 93 -8.65 -15.50 6.92
CA VAL A 93 -9.54 -15.93 5.83
C VAL A 93 -8.71 -16.28 4.58
N TYR A 94 -7.77 -15.41 4.21
CA TYR A 94 -6.84 -15.68 3.10
C TYR A 94 -6.03 -16.96 3.37
N SER A 95 -5.38 -17.07 4.52
CA SER A 95 -4.48 -18.18 4.84
C SER A 95 -5.16 -19.56 4.82
N ALA A 96 -6.45 -19.60 5.21
CA ALA A 96 -7.27 -20.82 5.15
C ALA A 96 -7.87 -21.06 3.74
N GLY A 97 -7.82 -20.07 2.87
CA GLY A 97 -8.42 -20.12 1.53
C GLY A 97 -7.64 -20.98 0.54
N LYS A 98 -8.33 -21.37 -0.53
CA LYS A 98 -7.77 -22.16 -1.63
C LYS A 98 -6.58 -21.46 -2.30
N LEU A 99 -6.66 -20.15 -2.50
CA LEU A 99 -5.61 -19.35 -3.14
C LEU A 99 -4.29 -19.43 -2.35
N ALA A 100 -4.34 -19.27 -1.03
CA ALA A 100 -3.15 -19.37 -0.20
C ALA A 100 -2.59 -20.82 -0.17
N ALA A 101 -3.46 -21.83 -0.27
CA ALA A 101 -3.03 -23.23 -0.39
C ALA A 101 -2.33 -23.49 -1.73
N GLU A 102 -2.77 -22.88 -2.81
CA GLU A 102 -2.13 -22.95 -4.14
C GLU A 102 -0.79 -22.19 -4.15
N GLU A 103 -0.72 -20.99 -3.55
CA GLU A 103 0.50 -20.17 -3.48
C GLU A 103 1.58 -20.78 -2.56
N PHE A 104 1.14 -21.43 -1.48
CA PHE A 104 2.03 -21.94 -0.41
C PHE A 104 1.63 -23.35 0.02
N PRO A 105 1.77 -24.36 -0.86
CA PRO A 105 1.37 -25.73 -0.54
C PRO A 105 2.16 -26.35 0.61
N ASP A 106 3.42 -25.95 0.79
CA ASP A 106 4.35 -26.51 1.77
C ASP A 106 4.26 -25.84 3.16
N TYR A 107 3.44 -24.78 3.30
CA TYR A 107 3.30 -24.05 4.57
C TYR A 107 1.92 -24.26 5.18
N ASP A 108 1.89 -24.37 6.50
CA ASP A 108 0.62 -24.43 7.24
C ASP A 108 -0.14 -23.08 7.23
N VAL A 109 -1.41 -23.14 7.60
CA VAL A 109 -2.32 -21.98 7.59
C VAL A 109 -1.77 -20.80 8.40
N ASN A 110 -1.11 -21.07 9.52
CA ASN A 110 -0.62 -20.00 10.39
C ASN A 110 0.62 -19.33 9.79
N LEU A 111 1.52 -20.07 9.16
CA LEU A 111 2.69 -19.50 8.49
C LEU A 111 2.29 -18.67 7.26
N ARG A 112 1.23 -19.09 6.53
CA ARG A 112 0.67 -18.30 5.42
C ARG A 112 0.16 -16.94 5.89
N SER A 113 -0.42 -16.85 7.09
CA SER A 113 -0.83 -15.56 7.67
C SER A 113 0.36 -14.64 7.92
N ALA A 114 1.45 -15.14 8.51
CA ALA A 114 2.67 -14.37 8.73
C ALA A 114 3.31 -13.87 7.41
N ILE A 115 3.26 -14.69 6.35
CA ILE A 115 3.71 -14.29 5.01
C ILE A 115 2.84 -13.14 4.47
N SER A 116 1.52 -13.24 4.61
CA SER A 116 0.58 -12.20 4.20
C SER A 116 0.84 -10.87 4.94
N ILE A 117 1.05 -10.92 6.26
CA ILE A 117 1.38 -9.73 7.06
C ILE A 117 2.67 -9.06 6.57
N ALA A 118 3.72 -9.85 6.25
CA ALA A 118 4.95 -9.30 5.70
C ALA A 118 4.73 -8.60 4.35
N ARG A 119 3.98 -9.23 3.45
CA ARG A 119 3.68 -8.71 2.11
C ARG A 119 2.79 -7.47 2.14
N ARG A 120 1.90 -7.33 3.13
CA ARG A 120 1.07 -6.12 3.32
C ARG A 120 1.91 -4.87 3.58
N LEU A 121 3.04 -5.00 4.28
CA LEU A 121 3.95 -3.88 4.46
C LEU A 121 4.71 -3.56 3.16
N GLN A 122 4.99 -4.56 2.35
CA GLN A 122 5.73 -4.43 1.10
C GLN A 122 4.89 -3.84 -0.03
N ASP A 123 3.74 -4.44 -0.30
CA ASP A 123 2.74 -3.97 -1.27
C ASP A 123 1.32 -4.33 -0.79
N PRO A 124 0.66 -3.40 -0.08
CA PRO A 124 -0.66 -3.66 0.49
C PRO A 124 -1.71 -3.95 -0.59
N LEU A 125 -1.68 -3.29 -1.74
CA LEU A 125 -2.66 -3.50 -2.80
C LEU A 125 -2.54 -4.91 -3.38
N ALA A 126 -1.32 -5.33 -3.74
CA ALA A 126 -1.07 -6.65 -4.32
C ALA A 126 -1.47 -7.80 -3.40
N GLU A 127 -1.43 -7.59 -2.09
CA GLU A 127 -1.83 -8.60 -1.10
C GLU A 127 -3.32 -8.54 -0.75
N LEU A 128 -3.87 -7.33 -0.54
CA LEU A 128 -5.27 -7.16 -0.13
C LEU A 128 -6.27 -7.57 -1.21
N VAL A 129 -5.95 -7.45 -2.50
CA VAL A 129 -6.82 -7.92 -3.59
C VAL A 129 -7.08 -9.42 -3.58
N LYS A 130 -6.31 -10.20 -2.82
CA LYS A 130 -6.49 -11.64 -2.63
C LYS A 130 -7.58 -11.98 -1.61
N ILE A 131 -8.09 -10.98 -0.88
CA ILE A 131 -9.04 -11.13 0.21
C ILE A 131 -10.37 -10.52 -0.20
N ASP A 132 -11.46 -11.25 0.06
CA ASP A 132 -12.80 -10.68 -0.11
C ASP A 132 -12.94 -9.42 0.79
N PRO A 133 -13.24 -8.23 0.24
CA PRO A 133 -13.38 -7.01 1.02
C PRO A 133 -14.36 -7.14 2.20
N LYS A 134 -15.38 -7.99 2.10
CA LYS A 134 -16.33 -8.27 3.19
C LYS A 134 -15.67 -8.94 4.39
N ALA A 135 -14.59 -9.70 4.18
CA ALA A 135 -13.83 -10.33 5.25
C ALA A 135 -12.95 -9.33 6.03
N ILE A 136 -12.63 -8.19 5.42
CA ILE A 136 -11.92 -7.09 6.08
C ILE A 136 -12.90 -6.24 6.90
N GLY A 137 -14.17 -6.20 6.48
CA GLY A 137 -15.22 -5.38 7.07
C GLY A 137 -15.35 -4.02 6.38
N VAL A 138 -16.46 -3.80 5.69
CA VAL A 138 -16.74 -2.59 4.90
C VAL A 138 -17.79 -1.69 5.52
N GLY A 139 -18.54 -2.18 6.52
CA GLY A 139 -19.54 -1.40 7.22
C GLY A 139 -20.29 -2.19 8.29
N GLN A 140 -20.82 -1.47 9.28
CA GLN A 140 -21.54 -2.06 10.41
C GLN A 140 -22.74 -2.91 9.97
N TYR A 141 -23.44 -2.47 8.91
CA TYR A 141 -24.67 -3.12 8.43
C TYR A 141 -24.44 -3.92 7.12
N GLN A 142 -23.23 -4.34 6.85
CA GLN A 142 -22.92 -5.10 5.62
C GLN A 142 -23.74 -6.38 5.46
N HIS A 143 -24.15 -7.03 6.58
CA HIS A 143 -24.94 -8.24 6.56
C HIS A 143 -26.42 -8.01 6.25
N ASP A 144 -26.91 -6.78 6.44
CA ASP A 144 -28.32 -6.40 6.20
C ASP A 144 -28.52 -5.94 4.74
N MET A 145 -27.43 -5.78 3.98
CA MET A 145 -27.47 -5.38 2.58
C MET A 145 -27.67 -6.59 1.65
N PRO A 146 -28.31 -6.39 0.46
CA PRO A 146 -28.35 -7.42 -0.58
C PRO A 146 -26.92 -7.82 -1.01
N GLN A 147 -26.49 -9.02 -0.65
CA GLN A 147 -25.09 -9.45 -0.79
C GLN A 147 -24.57 -9.36 -2.21
N LYS A 148 -25.38 -9.73 -3.21
CA LYS A 148 -24.97 -9.64 -4.64
C LYS A 148 -24.63 -8.20 -5.05
N ARG A 149 -25.46 -7.22 -4.64
CA ARG A 149 -25.20 -5.80 -4.95
C ARG A 149 -23.99 -5.26 -4.22
N LEU A 150 -23.78 -5.71 -2.98
CA LEU A 150 -22.59 -5.38 -2.20
C LEU A 150 -21.33 -5.92 -2.89
N ASP A 151 -21.35 -7.18 -3.34
CA ASP A 151 -20.24 -7.79 -4.07
C ASP A 151 -19.91 -7.04 -5.36
N GLU A 152 -20.93 -6.72 -6.17
CA GLU A 152 -20.77 -5.97 -7.41
C GLU A 152 -20.14 -4.59 -7.16
N ALA A 153 -20.62 -3.86 -6.14
CA ALA A 153 -20.09 -2.55 -5.79
C ALA A 153 -18.65 -2.61 -5.29
N LEU A 154 -18.33 -3.57 -4.41
CA LEU A 154 -16.98 -3.74 -3.87
C LEU A 154 -15.99 -4.18 -4.95
N CYS A 155 -16.40 -5.08 -5.85
CA CYS A 155 -15.58 -5.48 -6.99
C CYS A 155 -15.24 -4.26 -7.86
N GLY A 156 -16.23 -3.43 -8.19
CA GLY A 156 -16.02 -2.20 -8.95
C GLY A 156 -15.04 -1.23 -8.27
N VAL A 157 -15.13 -1.04 -6.95
CA VAL A 157 -14.17 -0.20 -6.21
C VAL A 157 -12.75 -0.77 -6.28
N VAL A 158 -12.58 -2.09 -6.13
CA VAL A 158 -11.26 -2.72 -6.24
C VAL A 158 -10.71 -2.58 -7.65
N GLU A 159 -11.52 -2.82 -8.68
CA GLU A 159 -11.14 -2.62 -10.08
C GLU A 159 -10.70 -1.17 -10.35
N ASP A 160 -11.48 -0.19 -9.91
CA ASP A 160 -11.15 1.23 -10.05
C ASP A 160 -9.81 1.57 -9.38
N CYS A 161 -9.58 1.09 -8.16
CA CYS A 161 -8.32 1.30 -7.45
C CYS A 161 -7.13 0.67 -8.18
N VAL A 162 -7.26 -0.58 -8.63
CA VAL A 162 -6.19 -1.30 -9.34
C VAL A 162 -5.86 -0.61 -10.67
N ASN A 163 -6.86 -0.24 -11.44
CA ASN A 163 -6.67 0.41 -12.74
C ASN A 163 -6.12 1.84 -12.59
N ALA A 164 -6.52 2.59 -11.55
CA ALA A 164 -5.99 3.93 -11.27
C ALA A 164 -4.50 3.90 -10.91
N VAL A 165 -4.07 2.92 -10.11
CA VAL A 165 -2.65 2.74 -9.76
C VAL A 165 -1.83 2.26 -10.95
N GLY A 166 -2.41 1.37 -11.77
CA GLY A 166 -1.70 0.63 -12.80
C GLY A 166 -0.95 -0.58 -12.23
N VAL A 167 -0.68 -1.55 -13.09
CA VAL A 167 -0.15 -2.86 -12.69
C VAL A 167 1.10 -3.20 -13.45
N ASP A 168 2.19 -3.50 -12.76
CA ASP A 168 3.42 -3.99 -13.39
C ASP A 168 3.20 -5.41 -13.93
N LEU A 169 3.34 -5.56 -15.25
CA LEU A 169 3.10 -6.80 -15.98
C LEU A 169 4.09 -7.91 -15.58
N ASN A 170 5.30 -7.53 -15.19
CA ASN A 170 6.38 -8.46 -14.89
C ASN A 170 6.38 -8.97 -13.44
N THR A 171 5.76 -8.25 -12.52
CA THR A 171 5.76 -8.59 -11.09
C THR A 171 4.38 -9.00 -10.56
N ALA A 172 3.30 -8.58 -11.21
CA ALA A 172 1.94 -8.79 -10.72
C ALA A 172 1.55 -10.27 -10.63
N SER A 173 0.78 -10.59 -9.58
CA SER A 173 0.13 -11.88 -9.40
C SER A 173 -1.07 -12.03 -10.34
N ALA A 174 -1.50 -13.27 -10.57
CA ALA A 174 -2.73 -13.53 -11.33
C ALA A 174 -3.97 -12.91 -10.65
N SER A 175 -3.99 -12.84 -9.33
CA SER A 175 -5.07 -12.19 -8.57
C SER A 175 -5.15 -10.69 -8.85
N LEU A 176 -4.01 -10.00 -8.86
CA LEU A 176 -3.96 -8.56 -9.16
C LEU A 176 -4.31 -8.29 -10.62
N LEU A 177 -3.75 -9.06 -11.56
CA LEU A 177 -4.06 -8.96 -12.99
C LEU A 177 -5.55 -9.21 -13.29
N GLY A 178 -6.23 -10.04 -12.49
CA GLY A 178 -7.65 -10.33 -12.66
C GLY A 178 -8.58 -9.14 -12.43
N TYR A 179 -8.12 -8.07 -11.78
CA TYR A 179 -8.83 -6.80 -11.59
C TYR A 179 -8.49 -5.75 -12.66
N VAL A 180 -7.59 -6.05 -13.58
CA VAL A 180 -7.30 -5.14 -14.69
C VAL A 180 -8.43 -5.20 -15.72
N SER A 181 -8.96 -4.06 -16.11
CA SER A 181 -10.01 -3.95 -17.13
C SER A 181 -9.64 -4.73 -18.38
N GLY A 182 -10.59 -5.49 -18.93
CA GLY A 182 -10.37 -6.33 -20.11
C GLY A 182 -9.70 -7.67 -19.84
N LEU A 183 -9.23 -7.94 -18.62
CA LEU A 183 -8.73 -9.24 -18.19
C LEU A 183 -9.76 -9.98 -17.33
N ASN A 184 -9.61 -11.29 -17.24
CA ASN A 184 -10.35 -12.16 -16.33
C ASN A 184 -9.39 -13.15 -15.66
N GLY A 185 -9.85 -13.91 -14.68
CA GLY A 185 -9.00 -14.84 -13.95
C GLY A 185 -8.28 -15.88 -14.83
N THR A 186 -8.87 -16.27 -15.98
CA THR A 186 -8.23 -17.20 -16.91
C THR A 186 -7.11 -16.52 -17.70
N THR A 187 -7.37 -15.34 -18.24
CA THR A 187 -6.35 -14.57 -19.00
C THR A 187 -5.22 -14.12 -18.07
N ALA A 188 -5.53 -13.71 -16.84
CA ALA A 188 -4.54 -13.36 -15.82
C ALA A 188 -3.58 -14.53 -15.52
N LYS A 189 -4.11 -15.74 -15.28
CA LYS A 189 -3.30 -16.95 -15.11
C LYS A 189 -2.45 -17.28 -16.35
N THR A 190 -3.00 -17.07 -17.55
CA THR A 190 -2.28 -17.33 -18.79
C THR A 190 -1.12 -16.33 -19.00
N ILE A 191 -1.30 -15.06 -18.61
CA ILE A 191 -0.22 -14.05 -18.63
C ILE A 191 0.92 -14.47 -17.71
N VAL A 192 0.62 -14.87 -16.48
CA VAL A 192 1.65 -15.34 -15.52
C VAL A 192 2.39 -16.56 -16.06
N ALA A 193 1.66 -17.59 -16.52
CA ALA A 193 2.25 -18.79 -17.10
C ALA A 193 3.12 -18.49 -18.34
N TYR A 194 2.69 -17.54 -19.18
CA TYR A 194 3.48 -17.11 -20.34
C TYR A 194 4.79 -16.46 -19.91
N ARG A 195 4.75 -15.58 -18.89
CA ARG A 195 5.93 -14.93 -18.31
C ARG A 195 6.91 -15.95 -17.72
N GLU A 196 6.41 -16.94 -16.99
CA GLU A 196 7.24 -18.00 -16.40
C GLU A 196 7.93 -18.85 -17.47
N ALA A 197 7.24 -19.13 -18.58
CA ALA A 197 7.78 -19.95 -19.67
C ALA A 197 8.70 -19.20 -20.63
N ASN A 198 8.50 -17.89 -20.85
CA ASN A 198 9.15 -17.12 -21.91
C ASN A 198 10.04 -15.97 -21.38
N GLY A 199 10.09 -15.78 -20.06
CA GLY A 199 10.76 -14.64 -19.41
C GLY A 199 9.90 -13.39 -19.36
N ALA A 200 10.45 -12.30 -18.84
CA ALA A 200 9.77 -11.02 -18.65
C ALA A 200 9.29 -10.44 -20.00
N PHE A 201 8.19 -9.71 -19.94
CA PHE A 201 7.68 -8.95 -21.08
C PHE A 201 8.59 -7.76 -21.36
N PRO A 202 9.16 -7.62 -22.57
CA PRO A 202 10.02 -6.51 -22.91
C PRO A 202 9.23 -5.22 -23.20
N ASP A 203 7.96 -5.34 -23.55
CA ASP A 203 7.05 -4.26 -23.90
C ASP A 203 5.59 -4.70 -23.76
N ARG A 204 4.64 -3.75 -23.78
CA ARG A 204 3.18 -4.03 -23.75
C ARG A 204 2.71 -4.82 -24.96
N LYS A 205 3.29 -4.60 -26.14
CA LYS A 205 2.87 -5.26 -27.40
C LYS A 205 3.07 -6.77 -27.36
N ARG A 206 4.02 -7.24 -26.54
CA ARG A 206 4.27 -8.66 -26.33
C ARG A 206 3.05 -9.42 -25.77
N LEU A 207 2.12 -8.73 -25.10
CA LEU A 207 0.85 -9.30 -24.63
C LEU A 207 0.03 -9.94 -25.76
N LEU A 208 0.10 -9.43 -27.00
CA LEU A 208 -0.56 -10.02 -28.17
C LEU A 208 -0.07 -11.44 -28.50
N LYS A 209 1.03 -11.89 -27.92
CA LYS A 209 1.55 -13.26 -28.06
C LYS A 209 1.03 -14.20 -26.97
N VAL A 210 0.34 -13.68 -25.96
CA VAL A 210 -0.22 -14.49 -24.88
C VAL A 210 -1.45 -15.27 -25.40
N PRO A 211 -1.49 -16.59 -25.23
CA PRO A 211 -2.64 -17.39 -25.64
C PRO A 211 -3.92 -16.90 -24.97
N LYS A 212 -5.03 -16.92 -25.69
CA LYS A 212 -6.37 -16.48 -25.23
C LYS A 212 -6.51 -14.97 -24.94
N LEU A 213 -5.49 -14.19 -25.16
CA LEU A 213 -5.55 -12.73 -25.07
C LEU A 213 -5.67 -12.17 -26.48
N GLY A 214 -6.90 -11.91 -26.91
CA GLY A 214 -7.18 -11.36 -28.24
C GLY A 214 -6.92 -9.84 -28.33
N PRO A 215 -6.94 -9.29 -29.57
CA PRO A 215 -6.72 -7.85 -29.80
C PRO A 215 -7.66 -6.95 -28.97
N LYS A 216 -8.92 -7.32 -28.82
CA LYS A 216 -9.91 -6.55 -28.04
C LYS A 216 -9.57 -6.52 -26.56
N ALA A 217 -9.11 -7.63 -25.98
CA ALA A 217 -8.68 -7.68 -24.58
C ALA A 217 -7.39 -6.87 -24.39
N TYR A 218 -6.47 -6.92 -25.35
CA TYR A 218 -5.27 -6.08 -25.36
C TYR A 218 -5.61 -4.59 -25.35
N GLU A 219 -6.49 -4.16 -26.25
CA GLU A 219 -6.98 -2.78 -26.33
C GLU A 219 -7.58 -2.30 -25.01
N GLN A 220 -8.34 -3.15 -24.32
CA GLN A 220 -8.95 -2.79 -23.04
C GLN A 220 -7.96 -2.73 -21.87
N CYS A 221 -6.95 -3.62 -21.83
CA CYS A 221 -6.06 -3.72 -20.66
C CYS A 221 -4.75 -2.95 -20.77
N ALA A 222 -4.28 -2.67 -22.00
CA ALA A 222 -2.93 -2.16 -22.21
C ALA A 222 -2.63 -0.84 -21.51
N GLY A 223 -3.63 0.06 -21.41
CA GLY A 223 -3.48 1.35 -20.73
C GLY A 223 -3.24 1.23 -19.22
N PHE A 224 -3.61 0.12 -18.60
CA PHE A 224 -3.48 -0.11 -17.15
C PHE A 224 -2.28 -0.96 -16.77
N LEU A 225 -1.61 -1.57 -17.75
CA LEU A 225 -0.42 -2.39 -17.52
C LEU A 225 0.85 -1.56 -17.72
N ARG A 226 1.86 -1.79 -16.91
CA ARG A 226 3.15 -1.09 -16.93
C ARG A 226 4.28 -2.07 -17.20
N VAL A 227 5.28 -1.62 -17.95
CA VAL A 227 6.53 -2.35 -18.18
C VAL A 227 7.68 -1.36 -17.95
N PRO A 228 8.14 -1.19 -16.69
CA PRO A 228 9.15 -0.18 -16.33
C PRO A 228 10.46 -0.33 -17.11
N GLU A 229 10.84 -1.57 -17.44
CA GLU A 229 12.09 -1.90 -18.14
C GLU A 229 11.98 -1.79 -19.67
N SER A 230 10.82 -1.39 -20.20
CA SER A 230 10.63 -1.25 -21.65
C SER A 230 11.55 -0.20 -22.25
N LYS A 231 12.01 -0.47 -23.47
CA LYS A 231 12.74 0.54 -24.28
C LYS A 231 11.86 1.74 -24.59
N ASN A 232 10.57 1.53 -24.86
CA ASN A 232 9.59 2.59 -25.05
C ASN A 232 9.12 3.10 -23.69
N VAL A 233 9.46 4.34 -23.36
CA VAL A 233 9.09 4.99 -22.09
C VAL A 233 7.57 5.03 -21.87
N LEU A 234 6.79 5.09 -22.93
CA LEU A 234 5.33 5.14 -22.88
C LEU A 234 4.71 3.87 -22.29
N ASP A 235 5.41 2.73 -22.36
CA ASP A 235 4.98 1.48 -21.72
C ASP A 235 4.98 1.55 -20.18
N ASN A 236 5.64 2.54 -19.61
CA ASN A 236 5.61 2.82 -18.17
C ASN A 236 4.74 4.04 -17.81
N THR A 237 3.76 4.37 -18.63
CA THR A 237 2.82 5.49 -18.41
C THR A 237 1.38 5.01 -18.47
N GLY A 238 0.40 5.87 -18.14
CA GLY A 238 -1.02 5.63 -18.37
C GLY A 238 -1.47 5.89 -19.81
N VAL A 239 -0.58 6.37 -20.68
CA VAL A 239 -0.91 6.61 -22.10
C VAL A 239 -1.27 5.29 -22.77
N HIS A 240 -2.45 5.27 -23.41
CA HIS A 240 -2.89 4.09 -24.15
C HIS A 240 -2.06 3.90 -25.43
N PRO A 241 -1.73 2.65 -25.83
CA PRO A 241 -0.91 2.40 -27.03
C PRO A 241 -1.43 3.05 -28.32
N GLU A 242 -2.73 3.22 -28.46
CA GLU A 242 -3.33 3.95 -29.60
C GLU A 242 -2.93 5.42 -29.67
N SER A 243 -2.60 6.01 -28.52
CA SER A 243 -2.20 7.41 -28.40
C SER A 243 -0.68 7.61 -28.41
N TYR A 244 0.13 6.56 -28.61
CA TYR A 244 1.59 6.68 -28.62
C TYR A 244 2.09 7.65 -29.69
N GLY A 245 1.58 7.55 -30.92
CA GLY A 245 1.97 8.46 -31.98
C GLY A 245 1.63 9.93 -31.69
N ALA A 246 0.53 10.20 -31.00
CA ALA A 246 0.18 11.54 -30.55
C ALA A 246 1.09 12.01 -29.40
N ALA A 247 1.42 11.13 -28.45
CA ALA A 247 2.32 11.43 -27.35
C ALA A 247 3.75 11.73 -27.85
N GLU A 248 4.26 10.95 -28.78
CA GLU A 248 5.58 11.17 -29.39
C GLU A 248 5.65 12.50 -30.13
N LYS A 249 4.63 12.83 -30.93
CA LYS A 249 4.53 14.15 -31.59
C LYS A 249 4.47 15.29 -30.58
N LEU A 250 3.70 15.15 -29.51
CA LEU A 250 3.59 16.15 -28.44
C LEU A 250 4.94 16.39 -27.77
N LEU A 251 5.67 15.33 -27.43
CA LEU A 251 7.00 15.44 -26.84
C LEU A 251 7.97 16.16 -27.78
N ALA A 252 7.95 15.80 -29.07
CA ALA A 252 8.78 16.45 -30.08
C ALA A 252 8.45 17.95 -30.23
N LEU A 253 7.16 18.34 -30.29
CA LEU A 253 6.72 19.72 -30.34
C LEU A 253 7.15 20.53 -29.11
N CYS A 254 7.17 19.90 -27.97
CA CYS A 254 7.58 20.52 -26.70
C CYS A 254 9.09 20.47 -26.46
N GLY A 255 9.89 19.88 -27.37
CA GLY A 255 11.34 19.73 -27.22
C GLY A 255 11.72 18.86 -26.03
N CYS A 256 10.93 17.81 -25.75
CA CYS A 256 11.16 16.81 -24.70
C CYS A 256 11.49 15.47 -25.33
N GLY A 257 12.45 14.76 -24.78
CA GLY A 257 12.81 13.40 -25.21
C GLY A 257 12.38 12.32 -24.21
N ASP A 258 12.54 11.05 -24.58
CA ASP A 258 12.23 9.91 -23.73
C ASP A 258 12.95 9.95 -22.38
N GLU A 259 14.19 10.49 -22.37
CA GLU A 259 14.97 10.59 -21.15
C GLU A 259 14.39 11.63 -20.17
N ASP A 260 13.79 12.72 -20.70
CA ASP A 260 13.11 13.72 -19.86
C ASP A 260 11.88 13.11 -19.20
N VAL A 261 11.14 12.27 -19.94
CA VAL A 261 10.00 11.53 -19.41
C VAL A 261 10.47 10.54 -18.34
N ARG A 262 11.54 9.77 -18.58
CA ARG A 262 12.09 8.80 -17.60
C ARG A 262 12.50 9.45 -16.29
N ARG A 263 13.06 10.66 -16.36
CA ARG A 263 13.51 11.44 -15.19
C ARG A 263 12.40 12.24 -14.52
N GLY A 264 11.19 12.24 -15.09
CA GLY A 264 10.11 13.10 -14.63
C GLY A 264 10.36 14.60 -14.88
N ALA A 265 11.28 14.94 -15.79
CA ALA A 265 11.68 16.34 -16.10
C ALA A 265 10.72 17.04 -17.08
N VAL A 266 9.44 16.67 -17.06
CA VAL A 266 8.39 17.18 -17.96
C VAL A 266 7.32 18.00 -17.26
N ASP A 267 7.56 18.46 -16.03
CA ASP A 267 6.61 19.25 -15.22
C ASP A 267 6.09 20.52 -15.92
N GLY A 268 6.86 21.05 -16.86
CA GLY A 268 6.46 22.23 -17.66
C GLY A 268 5.60 21.92 -18.89
N LEU A 269 5.30 20.64 -19.18
CA LEU A 269 4.64 20.24 -20.42
C LEU A 269 3.27 20.91 -20.61
N MET A 270 2.43 20.94 -19.57
CA MET A 270 1.13 21.62 -19.62
C MET A 270 1.26 23.12 -19.91
N ARG A 271 2.24 23.80 -19.29
CA ARG A 271 2.46 25.24 -19.55
C ARG A 271 2.90 25.50 -21.00
N LYS A 272 3.75 24.66 -21.58
CA LYS A 272 4.15 24.74 -22.98
C LYS A 272 2.96 24.57 -23.92
N VAL A 273 2.12 23.57 -23.66
CA VAL A 273 0.89 23.31 -24.42
C VAL A 273 -0.07 24.49 -24.35
N GLN A 274 -0.28 25.06 -23.17
CA GLN A 274 -1.12 26.25 -22.99
C GLN A 274 -0.57 27.50 -23.73
N ALA A 275 0.75 27.69 -23.68
CA ALA A 275 1.39 28.80 -24.40
C ALA A 275 1.28 28.66 -25.92
N MET A 276 1.28 27.48 -26.48
CA MET A 276 1.08 27.18 -27.90
C MET A 276 -0.41 27.20 -28.31
N GLY A 277 -1.33 27.09 -27.34
CA GLY A 277 -2.77 26.99 -27.56
C GLY A 277 -3.21 25.52 -27.69
N GLU A 278 -3.93 25.02 -26.67
CA GLU A 278 -4.36 23.60 -26.59
C GLU A 278 -5.08 23.09 -27.84
N ALA A 279 -5.99 23.91 -28.41
CA ALA A 279 -6.72 23.54 -29.62
C ALA A 279 -5.81 23.32 -30.84
N LYS A 280 -4.84 24.23 -31.02
CA LYS A 280 -3.86 24.12 -32.09
C LYS A 280 -2.95 22.90 -31.95
N VAL A 281 -2.46 22.65 -30.72
CA VAL A 281 -1.62 21.48 -30.44
C VAL A 281 -2.40 20.19 -30.66
N ALA A 282 -3.66 20.13 -30.19
CA ALA A 282 -4.52 18.97 -30.37
C ALA A 282 -4.74 18.64 -31.85
N GLU A 283 -5.00 19.65 -32.68
CA GLU A 283 -5.14 19.51 -34.13
C GLU A 283 -3.84 18.99 -34.77
N GLU A 284 -2.69 19.54 -34.39
CA GLU A 284 -1.38 19.19 -34.93
C GLU A 284 -0.97 17.75 -34.63
N ILE A 285 -1.29 17.24 -33.42
CA ILE A 285 -1.01 15.86 -33.06
C ILE A 285 -2.12 14.88 -33.46
N GLY A 286 -3.26 15.40 -33.93
CA GLY A 286 -4.37 14.61 -34.49
C GLY A 286 -5.30 13.99 -33.44
N VAL A 287 -5.52 14.67 -32.30
CA VAL A 287 -6.43 14.20 -31.23
C VAL A 287 -7.37 15.32 -30.77
N GLY A 288 -8.39 14.96 -29.98
CA GLY A 288 -9.23 15.97 -29.31
C GLY A 288 -8.53 16.61 -28.12
N VAL A 289 -8.97 17.84 -27.75
CA VAL A 289 -8.43 18.56 -26.58
C VAL A 289 -8.54 17.75 -25.28
N PRO A 290 -9.63 17.00 -24.99
CA PRO A 290 -9.67 16.14 -23.81
C PRO A 290 -8.55 15.09 -23.81
N THR A 291 -8.36 14.38 -24.92
CA THR A 291 -7.29 13.36 -25.08
C THR A 291 -5.90 13.99 -24.94
N LEU A 292 -5.67 15.20 -25.50
CA LEU A 292 -4.42 15.93 -25.30
C LEU A 292 -4.14 16.17 -23.81
N ARG A 293 -5.13 16.62 -23.06
CA ARG A 293 -4.98 16.89 -21.62
C ARG A 293 -4.68 15.60 -20.84
N ASP A 294 -5.32 14.49 -21.19
CA ASP A 294 -5.06 13.19 -20.56
C ASP A 294 -3.63 12.71 -20.87
N VAL A 295 -3.21 12.79 -22.13
CA VAL A 295 -1.83 12.43 -22.53
C VAL A 295 -0.81 13.28 -21.80
N VAL A 296 -1.01 14.60 -21.71
CA VAL A 296 -0.11 15.51 -20.96
C VAL A 296 -0.04 15.10 -19.48
N LYS A 297 -1.19 14.86 -18.85
CA LYS A 297 -1.28 14.46 -17.43
C LYS A 297 -0.51 13.16 -17.17
N GLU A 298 -0.65 12.17 -18.04
CA GLU A 298 0.02 10.88 -17.92
C GLU A 298 1.53 10.96 -18.17
N LEU A 299 1.95 11.81 -19.13
CA LEU A 299 3.37 12.05 -19.39
C LEU A 299 4.07 12.82 -18.27
N MET A 300 3.37 13.72 -17.60
CA MET A 300 3.92 14.46 -16.44
C MET A 300 4.13 13.58 -15.21
N LYS A 301 3.54 12.38 -15.19
CA LYS A 301 3.64 11.44 -14.06
C LYS A 301 4.00 10.02 -14.53
N PRO A 302 5.08 9.82 -15.32
CA PRO A 302 5.43 8.51 -15.84
C PRO A 302 5.79 7.57 -14.69
N GLY A 303 5.21 6.36 -14.71
CA GLY A 303 5.48 5.35 -13.69
C GLY A 303 5.12 5.74 -12.26
N ARG A 304 4.49 6.91 -12.05
CA ARG A 304 4.11 7.36 -10.71
C ARG A 304 2.92 6.54 -10.22
N ASP A 305 3.17 5.81 -9.17
CA ASP A 305 2.13 5.21 -8.36
C ASP A 305 1.40 6.34 -7.59
N LEU A 306 0.08 6.43 -7.74
CA LEU A 306 -0.74 7.39 -6.99
C LEU A 306 -0.55 7.27 -5.48
N ARG A 307 -0.16 6.08 -5.01
CA ARG A 307 0.15 5.82 -3.61
C ARG A 307 1.39 6.57 -3.12
N SER A 308 2.28 7.00 -4.02
CA SER A 308 3.46 7.82 -3.65
C SER A 308 3.10 9.22 -3.16
N ASP A 309 1.88 9.69 -3.44
CA ASP A 309 1.34 10.95 -2.91
C ASP A 309 0.76 10.78 -1.49
N LEU A 310 0.57 9.52 -1.05
CA LEU A 310 0.12 9.23 0.29
C LEU A 310 1.28 9.36 1.29
N PRO A 311 0.97 9.69 2.55
CA PRO A 311 2.00 9.75 3.59
C PRO A 311 2.74 8.42 3.69
N ALA A 312 4.08 8.49 3.82
CA ALA A 312 4.89 7.30 4.04
C ALA A 312 4.49 6.59 5.36
N PRO A 313 4.58 5.26 5.42
CA PRO A 313 4.27 4.52 6.63
C PRO A 313 5.16 4.96 7.79
N ILE A 314 4.59 5.09 8.99
CA ILE A 314 5.33 5.44 10.19
C ILE A 314 6.10 4.21 10.67
N LEU A 315 7.37 4.13 10.27
CA LEU A 315 8.29 3.09 10.73
C LEU A 315 8.87 3.49 12.09
N ARG A 316 8.83 2.57 13.05
CA ARG A 316 9.23 2.79 14.44
C ARG A 316 10.48 2.00 14.79
N THR A 317 11.18 2.48 15.80
CA THR A 317 12.34 1.81 16.42
C THR A 317 12.16 1.60 17.92
N ASP A 318 11.18 2.27 18.53
CA ASP A 318 10.87 2.25 19.96
C ASP A 318 9.36 2.24 20.22
N VAL A 319 8.95 1.76 21.36
CA VAL A 319 7.58 1.88 21.88
C VAL A 319 7.54 3.08 22.83
N LEU A 320 6.58 3.97 22.61
CA LEU A 320 6.17 4.93 23.65
C LEU A 320 5.07 4.26 24.49
N ASP A 321 5.28 4.14 25.79
CA ASP A 321 4.19 3.83 26.74
C ASP A 321 3.54 5.16 27.17
N MET A 322 2.27 5.11 27.61
CA MET A 322 1.57 6.29 28.13
C MET A 322 2.35 6.99 29.25
N LYS A 323 3.12 6.22 30.02
CA LYS A 323 4.01 6.74 31.09
C LYS A 323 5.18 7.57 30.58
N ASP A 324 5.57 7.36 29.33
CA ASP A 324 6.68 8.08 28.72
C ASP A 324 6.24 9.44 28.14
N LEU A 325 4.93 9.63 28.01
CA LEU A 325 4.36 10.86 27.49
C LEU A 325 4.46 11.99 28.50
N LYS A 326 4.95 13.14 28.05
CA LYS A 326 5.02 14.37 28.84
C LYS A 326 4.30 15.50 28.12
N PRO A 327 3.55 16.35 28.86
CA PRO A 327 3.01 17.57 28.27
C PRO A 327 4.11 18.38 27.58
N GLY A 328 3.82 18.88 26.38
CA GLY A 328 4.76 19.59 25.53
C GLY A 328 5.51 18.73 24.51
N MET A 329 5.40 17.41 24.56
CA MET A 329 5.95 16.54 23.50
C MET A 329 5.19 16.73 22.19
N VAL A 330 5.93 16.84 21.08
CA VAL A 330 5.38 16.84 19.71
C VAL A 330 5.59 15.46 19.12
N LEU A 331 4.50 14.84 18.70
CA LEU A 331 4.48 13.49 18.15
C LEU A 331 3.79 13.50 16.79
N THR A 332 4.15 12.55 15.95
CA THR A 332 3.44 12.27 14.70
C THR A 332 2.47 11.12 14.95
N GLY A 333 1.21 11.29 14.54
CA GLY A 333 0.19 10.28 14.70
C GLY A 333 -0.70 10.15 13.47
N THR A 334 -1.50 9.09 13.45
CA THR A 334 -2.46 8.82 12.39
C THR A 334 -3.88 9.04 12.89
N VAL A 335 -4.69 9.78 12.14
CA VAL A 335 -6.11 9.99 12.45
C VAL A 335 -6.87 8.68 12.34
N ARG A 336 -7.42 8.20 13.46
CA ARG A 336 -8.19 6.95 13.54
C ARG A 336 -9.69 7.17 13.37
N ASN A 337 -10.20 8.26 13.94
CA ASN A 337 -11.62 8.57 13.90
C ASN A 337 -11.83 10.08 13.95
N VAL A 338 -12.89 10.56 13.26
CA VAL A 338 -13.29 11.97 13.23
C VAL A 338 -14.76 12.04 13.64
N ILE A 339 -15.04 12.73 14.72
CA ILE A 339 -16.38 12.87 15.31
C ILE A 339 -16.70 14.34 15.61
N ASP A 340 -17.95 14.67 15.91
CA ASP A 340 -18.43 16.06 16.06
C ASP A 340 -17.59 16.91 17.03
N PHE A 341 -17.13 16.33 18.13
CA PHE A 341 -16.40 17.07 19.17
C PHE A 341 -14.88 16.97 19.07
N GLY A 342 -14.32 16.20 18.12
CA GLY A 342 -12.87 16.09 17.98
C GLY A 342 -12.38 14.97 17.09
N VAL A 343 -11.07 14.74 17.16
CA VAL A 343 -10.33 13.78 16.34
C VAL A 343 -9.57 12.82 17.25
N PHE A 344 -9.72 11.53 17.03
CA PHE A 344 -8.90 10.52 17.68
C PHE A 344 -7.66 10.24 16.85
N VAL A 345 -6.50 10.35 17.47
CA VAL A 345 -5.20 10.21 16.82
C VAL A 345 -4.39 9.11 17.52
N ASP A 346 -4.00 8.12 16.76
CA ASP A 346 -3.03 7.09 17.20
C ASP A 346 -1.62 7.68 17.16
N ILE A 347 -1.05 7.94 18.33
CA ILE A 347 0.32 8.42 18.51
C ILE A 347 1.31 7.32 18.87
N GLY A 348 0.88 6.06 18.85
CA GLY A 348 1.72 4.90 19.07
C GLY A 348 1.82 4.41 20.52
N VAL A 349 0.94 4.84 21.40
CA VAL A 349 0.92 4.43 22.83
C VAL A 349 -0.25 3.52 23.19
N HIS A 350 -0.75 2.71 22.30
CA HIS A 350 -1.89 1.77 22.52
C HIS A 350 -3.20 2.41 23.01
N GLN A 351 -3.25 3.72 23.09
CA GLN A 351 -4.41 4.50 23.45
C GLN A 351 -4.47 5.70 22.52
N ASP A 352 -5.59 5.86 21.82
CA ASP A 352 -5.78 7.02 20.97
C ASP A 352 -5.87 8.30 21.80
N GLY A 353 -5.14 9.32 21.40
CA GLY A 353 -5.24 10.65 21.97
C GLY A 353 -6.38 11.44 21.34
N LEU A 354 -7.08 12.26 22.12
CA LEU A 354 -8.16 13.12 21.65
C LEU A 354 -7.64 14.53 21.37
N VAL A 355 -7.80 14.97 20.14
CA VAL A 355 -7.72 16.39 19.75
C VAL A 355 -9.13 16.95 19.76
N HIS A 356 -9.49 17.73 20.78
CA HIS A 356 -10.79 18.40 20.84
C HIS A 356 -10.96 19.35 19.65
N ILE A 357 -12.19 19.58 19.17
CA ILE A 357 -12.48 20.43 17.99
C ILE A 357 -11.80 21.81 18.09
N SER A 358 -11.75 22.43 19.26
CA SER A 358 -11.07 23.71 19.49
C SER A 358 -9.55 23.67 19.39
N GLN A 359 -8.96 22.48 19.35
CA GLN A 359 -7.52 22.22 19.27
C GLN A 359 -7.08 21.68 17.89
N VAL A 360 -8.01 21.53 16.95
CA VAL A 360 -7.71 21.03 15.58
C VAL A 360 -7.01 22.12 14.77
N CYS A 361 -7.57 23.32 14.73
CA CYS A 361 -6.97 24.44 13.99
C CYS A 361 -7.28 25.80 14.66
N SER A 362 -6.68 26.87 14.13
CA SER A 362 -6.85 28.24 14.65
C SER A 362 -8.14 28.92 14.20
N ARG A 363 -8.74 28.48 13.08
CA ARG A 363 -10.01 29.00 12.58
C ARG A 363 -11.18 28.28 13.22
N PHE A 364 -12.36 28.93 13.26
CA PHE A 364 -13.59 28.25 13.63
C PHE A 364 -14.02 27.24 12.56
N ILE A 365 -14.33 26.03 12.97
CA ILE A 365 -14.85 24.94 12.13
C ILE A 365 -16.13 24.38 12.76
N LYS A 366 -17.08 23.96 11.93
CA LYS A 366 -18.31 23.33 12.41
C LYS A 366 -18.10 21.85 12.72
N HIS A 367 -17.27 21.19 11.92
CA HIS A 367 -16.93 19.78 12.08
C HIS A 367 -15.45 19.55 11.79
N PRO A 368 -14.73 18.66 12.53
CA PRO A 368 -13.30 18.43 12.31
C PRO A 368 -12.95 17.88 10.92
N SER A 369 -13.89 17.21 10.23
CA SER A 369 -13.70 16.73 8.86
C SER A 369 -13.47 17.82 7.81
N GLU A 370 -13.69 19.10 8.16
CA GLU A 370 -13.30 20.23 7.31
C GLU A 370 -11.78 20.44 7.22
N VAL A 371 -11.03 19.78 8.11
CA VAL A 371 -9.56 19.97 8.25
C VAL A 371 -8.81 18.67 8.09
N VAL A 372 -9.34 17.55 8.59
CA VAL A 372 -8.66 16.24 8.58
C VAL A 372 -9.61 15.12 8.24
N ALA A 373 -9.07 14.08 7.61
CA ALA A 373 -9.76 12.84 7.30
C ALA A 373 -9.15 11.65 8.05
N VAL A 374 -9.92 10.56 8.16
CA VAL A 374 -9.42 9.29 8.71
C VAL A 374 -8.28 8.78 7.83
N GLY A 375 -7.15 8.42 8.44
CA GLY A 375 -5.92 8.00 7.77
C GLY A 375 -4.88 9.10 7.60
N ASP A 376 -5.22 10.37 7.81
CA ASP A 376 -4.26 11.47 7.72
C ASP A 376 -3.16 11.33 8.77
N ILE A 377 -1.93 11.66 8.37
CA ILE A 377 -0.79 11.77 9.28
C ILE A 377 -0.68 13.21 9.76
N VAL A 378 -0.79 13.40 11.07
CA VAL A 378 -0.81 14.72 11.69
C VAL A 378 0.26 14.84 12.78
N LYS A 379 0.81 16.04 12.95
CA LYS A 379 1.64 16.37 14.10
C LYS A 379 0.75 16.87 15.23
N VAL A 380 0.97 16.36 16.43
CA VAL A 380 0.19 16.71 17.61
C VAL A 380 1.11 17.03 18.79
N LEU A 381 0.71 18.01 19.59
CA LEU A 381 1.34 18.34 20.85
C LEU A 381 0.57 17.67 21.99
N VAL A 382 1.25 16.97 22.88
CA VAL A 382 0.66 16.41 24.10
C VAL A 382 0.34 17.57 25.06
N LEU A 383 -0.95 17.74 25.40
CA LEU A 383 -1.42 18.75 26.35
C LEU A 383 -1.44 18.20 27.77
N ASP A 384 -2.02 17.02 27.93
CA ASP A 384 -2.22 16.38 29.23
C ASP A 384 -2.32 14.86 29.09
N VAL A 385 -1.90 14.13 30.14
CA VAL A 385 -1.95 12.65 30.19
C VAL A 385 -2.55 12.22 31.53
N ASP A 386 -3.75 11.68 31.51
CA ASP A 386 -4.41 11.10 32.69
C ASP A 386 -4.29 9.56 32.65
N GLU A 387 -3.24 9.04 33.27
CA GLU A 387 -2.98 7.60 33.32
C GLU A 387 -4.11 6.80 33.99
N LYS A 388 -4.79 7.38 34.98
CA LYS A 388 -5.86 6.70 35.73
C LYS A 388 -7.12 6.52 34.88
N LYS A 389 -7.41 7.48 34.02
CA LYS A 389 -8.59 7.47 33.13
C LYS A 389 -8.25 6.99 31.72
N HIS A 390 -7.00 6.62 31.46
CA HIS A 390 -6.51 6.28 30.14
C HIS A 390 -6.88 7.33 29.09
N ARG A 391 -6.63 8.61 29.40
CA ARG A 391 -6.94 9.74 28.50
C ARG A 391 -5.70 10.52 28.16
N ILE A 392 -5.54 10.82 26.87
CA ILE A 392 -4.47 11.66 26.35
C ILE A 392 -5.14 12.81 25.61
N SER A 393 -4.83 14.04 26.03
CA SER A 393 -5.31 15.26 25.40
C SER A 393 -4.23 15.82 24.47
N LEU A 394 -4.60 16.07 23.24
CA LEU A 394 -3.70 16.48 22.17
C LEU A 394 -4.14 17.81 21.54
N SER A 395 -3.21 18.51 20.91
CA SER A 395 -3.46 19.71 20.11
C SER A 395 -2.70 19.65 18.80
N MET A 396 -3.38 19.88 17.71
CA MET A 396 -2.77 20.14 16.39
C MET A 396 -2.44 21.62 16.23
N LYS A 397 -3.31 22.49 16.78
CA LYS A 397 -3.20 23.96 16.70
C LYS A 397 -1.93 24.52 17.34
N GLN A 398 -1.43 23.88 18.40
CA GLN A 398 -0.28 24.40 19.18
C GLN A 398 1.06 23.83 18.73
N VAL A 399 1.09 23.00 17.70
CA VAL A 399 2.34 22.54 17.08
C VAL A 399 2.97 23.73 16.39
N LYS A 400 4.12 24.18 16.88
CA LYS A 400 4.95 25.18 16.18
C LYS A 400 5.71 24.47 15.08
N GLU A 401 5.62 24.98 13.85
CA GLU A 401 6.42 24.53 12.72
C GLU A 401 7.93 24.69 12.97
#